data_cefaebfe78b6bcf279fe42a148975ef3
#
_entry.id   cefaebfe78b6bcf279fe42a148975ef3
#
_cell.length_a   1.000
_cell.length_b   1.000
_cell.length_c   1.000
_cell.angle_alpha   90.00
_cell.angle_beta   90.00
_cell.angle_gamma   90.00
#
_symmetry.space_group_name_H-M   'P 1'
#
loop_
_entity.id
_entity.type
_entity.pdbx_description
1 polymer ?
#
loop_
_entity_poly.entity_id
_entity_poly.type
_entity_poly.pdbx_seq_one_letter_code
_entity_poly.pdbx_strand_id
1 'polypeptide(L)'
;MKKLLMFLAVVFTASAFAQTDSAKLESRFVYELQFEVSQTASVMDAEKMFFIFYDGFKQSKYTSEVKALQHHTGEGFQYKIMAYTDNWNNINLMINDAQHYFGTQYPEIMTGAWPMVHTGDAIYAVRTSAEEGMITQ
;
A
#
# COMPACT_ATOMS: atom_id res chain seq x y z
N MET A 1 -46.44 17.76 54.53
CA MET A 1 -45.41 18.17 53.52
C MET A 1 -44.73 16.93 53.02
N LYS A 2 -45.15 16.41 51.85
CA LYS A 2 -44.58 15.20 51.25
C LYS A 2 -43.57 15.63 50.19
N LYS A 3 -42.29 15.35 50.40
CA LYS A 3 -41.25 15.60 49.42
C LYS A 3 -41.24 14.46 48.41
N LEU A 4 -41.62 14.78 47.18
CA LEU A 4 -41.57 13.89 46.03
C LEU A 4 -40.14 13.89 45.50
N LEU A 5 -39.40 12.80 45.71
CA LEU A 5 -38.09 12.58 45.13
C LEU A 5 -38.29 12.01 43.71
N MET A 6 -38.00 12.85 42.72
CA MET A 6 -38.03 12.47 41.32
C MET A 6 -36.70 11.85 40.95
N PHE A 7 -36.64 10.52 40.80
CA PHE A 7 -35.46 9.81 40.28
C PHE A 7 -35.42 9.99 38.76
N LEU A 8 -34.44 10.79 38.30
CA LEU A 8 -34.15 10.92 36.89
C LEU A 8 -33.27 9.74 36.49
N ALA A 9 -33.85 8.71 35.87
CA ALA A 9 -33.11 7.62 35.27
C ALA A 9 -32.47 8.09 33.94
N VAL A 10 -31.18 8.39 33.97
CA VAL A 10 -30.39 8.63 32.75
C VAL A 10 -30.12 7.28 32.10
N VAL A 11 -30.89 6.98 31.06
CA VAL A 11 -30.61 5.82 30.19
C VAL A 11 -29.44 6.18 29.30
N PHE A 12 -28.26 5.72 29.66
CA PHE A 12 -27.11 5.69 28.75
C PHE A 12 -27.38 4.63 27.69
N THR A 13 -27.86 5.02 26.52
CA THR A 13 -27.79 4.19 25.32
C THR A 13 -26.34 4.18 24.87
N ALA A 14 -25.60 3.17 25.26
CA ALA A 14 -24.32 2.85 24.65
C ALA A 14 -24.62 2.49 23.19
N SER A 15 -24.42 3.45 22.29
CA SER A 15 -24.34 3.19 20.86
C SER A 15 -23.10 2.31 20.67
N ALA A 16 -23.31 0.99 20.59
CA ALA A 16 -22.31 0.09 20.08
C ALA A 16 -22.05 0.51 18.63
N PHE A 17 -21.01 1.30 18.42
CA PHE A 17 -20.41 1.43 17.11
C PHE A 17 -19.95 0.02 16.74
N ALA A 18 -20.77 -0.66 15.94
CA ALA A 18 -20.34 -1.84 15.23
C ALA A 18 -19.14 -1.38 14.39
N GLN A 19 -17.94 -1.66 14.89
CA GLN A 19 -16.73 -1.63 14.10
C GLN A 19 -17.01 -2.65 13.01
N THR A 20 -17.41 -2.18 11.82
CA THR A 20 -17.41 -3.01 10.63
C THR A 20 -15.96 -3.39 10.45
N ASP A 21 -15.61 -4.62 10.85
CA ASP A 21 -14.38 -5.26 10.42
C ASP A 21 -14.40 -5.15 8.89
N SER A 22 -13.68 -4.16 8.37
CA SER A 22 -13.41 -4.12 6.94
C SER A 22 -12.66 -5.40 6.66
N ALA A 23 -13.31 -6.33 5.97
CA ALA A 23 -12.74 -7.64 5.66
C ALA A 23 -11.34 -7.39 5.09
N LYS A 24 -10.32 -7.90 5.77
CA LYS A 24 -8.93 -7.73 5.33
C LYS A 24 -8.82 -8.34 3.94
N LEU A 25 -8.41 -7.55 2.95
CA LEU A 25 -8.19 -8.03 1.61
C LEU A 25 -7.18 -9.18 1.63
N GLU A 26 -7.46 -10.24 0.91
CA GLU A 26 -6.52 -11.35 0.73
C GLU A 26 -5.39 -10.92 -0.21
N SER A 27 -4.19 -11.42 0.03
CA SER A 27 -3.03 -11.15 -0.83
C SER A 27 -2.94 -12.24 -1.92
N ARG A 28 -3.67 -12.07 -3.01
CA ARG A 28 -3.72 -13.03 -4.14
C ARG A 28 -2.80 -12.69 -5.30
N PHE A 29 -2.54 -11.40 -5.48
CA PHE A 29 -1.65 -10.90 -6.52
C PHE A 29 -0.67 -9.93 -5.91
N VAL A 30 0.52 -9.83 -6.50
CA VAL A 30 1.53 -8.85 -6.13
C VAL A 30 2.02 -8.11 -7.36
N TYR A 31 2.02 -6.79 -7.27
CA TYR A 31 2.70 -5.92 -8.22
C TYR A 31 4.06 -5.55 -7.62
N GLU A 32 5.11 -5.83 -8.35
CA GLU A 32 6.50 -5.60 -7.97
C GLU A 32 7.07 -4.46 -8.80
N LEU A 33 7.71 -3.49 -8.14
CA LEU A 33 8.51 -2.44 -8.78
C LEU A 33 9.94 -2.54 -8.28
N GLN A 34 10.88 -2.38 -9.21
CA GLN A 34 12.32 -2.40 -8.95
C GLN A 34 12.94 -1.06 -9.29
N PHE A 35 13.85 -0.61 -8.43
CA PHE A 35 14.53 0.68 -8.58
C PHE A 35 16.01 0.56 -8.28
N GLU A 36 16.78 1.42 -8.93
CA GLU A 36 18.18 1.70 -8.63
C GLU A 36 18.37 3.19 -8.34
N VAL A 37 19.37 3.52 -7.53
CA VAL A 37 19.74 4.92 -7.28
C VAL A 37 20.38 5.47 -8.56
N SER A 38 19.94 6.66 -9.00
CA SER A 38 20.57 7.34 -10.14
C SER A 38 22.01 7.67 -9.82
N GLN A 39 22.90 7.53 -10.80
CA GLN A 39 24.35 7.74 -10.61
C GLN A 39 24.73 9.13 -10.06
N THR A 40 23.88 10.12 -10.29
CA THR A 40 24.11 11.51 -9.87
C THR A 40 23.33 11.91 -8.63
N ALA A 41 22.51 11.00 -8.08
CA ALA A 41 21.66 11.30 -6.94
C ALA A 41 22.28 10.84 -5.62
N SER A 42 21.88 11.49 -4.52
CA SER A 42 22.20 10.99 -3.19
C SER A 42 21.31 9.82 -2.82
N VAL A 43 21.86 8.87 -2.07
CA VAL A 43 21.10 7.72 -1.55
C VAL A 43 19.93 8.22 -0.68
N MET A 44 20.11 9.28 0.08
CA MET A 44 19.08 9.85 0.95
C MET A 44 17.88 10.39 0.15
N ASP A 45 18.12 11.07 -0.99
CA ASP A 45 17.04 11.56 -1.84
C ASP A 45 16.31 10.40 -2.54
N ALA A 46 17.07 9.37 -2.94
CA ALA A 46 16.50 8.16 -3.51
C ALA A 46 15.60 7.42 -2.49
N GLU A 47 16.06 7.23 -1.27
CA GLU A 47 15.26 6.61 -0.20
C GLU A 47 14.00 7.41 0.13
N LYS A 48 14.11 8.73 0.20
CA LYS A 48 12.95 9.60 0.40
C LYS A 48 11.90 9.36 -0.68
N MET A 49 12.30 9.38 -1.96
CA MET A 49 11.42 9.10 -3.09
C MET A 49 10.83 7.69 -3.02
N PHE A 50 11.64 6.69 -2.69
CA PHE A 50 11.22 5.31 -2.56
C PHE A 50 10.09 5.14 -1.54
N PHE A 51 10.24 5.74 -0.35
CA PHE A 51 9.21 5.67 0.69
C PHE A 51 7.94 6.44 0.35
N ILE A 52 8.01 7.44 -0.53
CA ILE A 52 6.82 8.11 -1.04
C ILE A 52 5.99 7.17 -1.93
N PHE A 53 6.65 6.43 -2.82
CA PHE A 53 5.97 5.40 -3.60
C PHE A 53 5.40 4.31 -2.71
N TYR A 54 6.15 3.86 -1.72
CA TYR A 54 5.68 2.90 -0.72
C TYR A 54 4.41 3.39 -0.02
N ASP A 55 4.42 4.63 0.46
CA ASP A 55 3.27 5.24 1.14
C ASP A 55 2.08 5.42 0.18
N GLY A 56 2.32 5.74 -1.07
CA GLY A 56 1.29 5.81 -2.10
C GLY A 56 0.53 4.50 -2.26
N PHE A 57 1.24 3.37 -2.35
CA PHE A 57 0.60 2.06 -2.37
C PHE A 57 -0.12 1.73 -1.07
N LYS A 58 0.48 2.10 0.07
CA LYS A 58 -0.11 1.86 1.39
C LYS A 58 -1.42 2.62 1.62
N GLN A 59 -1.59 3.79 1.00
CA GLN A 59 -2.81 4.60 1.09
C GLN A 59 -3.95 4.07 0.22
N SER A 60 -3.65 3.26 -0.79
CA SER A 60 -4.68 2.72 -1.68
C SER A 60 -5.57 1.71 -0.95
N LYS A 61 -6.89 1.90 -1.06
CA LYS A 61 -7.88 0.95 -0.52
C LYS A 61 -7.89 -0.41 -1.23
N TYR A 62 -7.22 -0.50 -2.37
CA TYR A 62 -7.10 -1.72 -3.17
C TYR A 62 -5.87 -2.55 -2.80
N THR A 63 -5.05 -2.05 -1.88
CA THR A 63 -3.84 -2.72 -1.40
C THR A 63 -4.10 -3.44 -0.09
N SER A 64 -3.81 -4.73 -0.04
CA SER A 64 -3.93 -5.54 1.18
C SER A 64 -2.69 -5.47 2.07
N GLU A 65 -1.52 -5.38 1.45
CA GLU A 65 -0.20 -5.31 2.11
C GLU A 65 0.80 -4.62 1.18
N VAL A 66 1.78 -3.91 1.75
CA VAL A 66 2.94 -3.39 1.02
C VAL A 66 4.21 -3.78 1.75
N LYS A 67 5.21 -4.22 1.00
CA LYS A 67 6.56 -4.49 1.50
C LYS A 67 7.58 -3.64 0.76
N ALA A 68 8.47 -3.02 1.51
CA ALA A 68 9.65 -2.34 1.00
C ALA A 68 10.87 -3.23 1.25
N LEU A 69 11.65 -3.51 0.24
CA LEU A 69 12.85 -4.33 0.32
C LEU A 69 14.05 -3.55 -0.20
N GLN A 70 15.16 -3.64 0.53
CA GLN A 70 16.45 -3.14 0.11
C GLN A 70 17.38 -4.33 -0.15
N HIS A 71 18.08 -4.30 -1.28
CA HIS A 71 19.01 -5.34 -1.64
C HIS A 71 20.35 -5.14 -0.92
N HIS A 72 20.85 -6.16 -0.27
CA HIS A 72 22.10 -6.10 0.49
C HIS A 72 23.24 -6.89 -0.17
N THR A 73 22.93 -7.93 -0.93
CA THR A 73 23.95 -8.84 -1.51
C THR A 73 23.51 -9.37 -2.87
N GLY A 74 24.48 -9.57 -3.78
CA GLY A 74 24.24 -10.09 -5.12
C GLY A 74 24.09 -8.98 -6.17
N GLU A 75 23.67 -9.37 -7.38
CA GLU A 75 23.40 -8.48 -8.51
C GLU A 75 21.90 -8.16 -8.60
N GLY A 76 21.52 -7.04 -9.22
CA GLY A 76 20.16 -6.67 -9.53
C GLY A 76 19.74 -5.34 -8.90
N PHE A 77 18.43 -5.20 -8.63
CA PHE A 77 17.83 -3.98 -8.10
C PHE A 77 18.39 -3.61 -6.71
N GLN A 78 18.42 -2.30 -6.40
CA GLN A 78 18.78 -1.81 -5.06
C GLN A 78 17.57 -1.74 -4.12
N TYR A 79 16.41 -1.37 -4.66
CA TYR A 79 15.16 -1.21 -3.93
C TYR A 79 14.01 -1.89 -4.65
N LYS A 80 13.09 -2.47 -3.90
CA LYS A 80 11.90 -3.12 -4.42
C LYS A 80 10.68 -2.78 -3.58
N ILE A 81 9.56 -2.45 -4.24
CA ILE A 81 8.23 -2.39 -3.62
C ILE A 81 7.44 -3.61 -4.08
N MET A 82 6.79 -4.27 -3.15
CA MET A 82 5.82 -5.34 -3.41
C MET A 82 4.47 -4.92 -2.83
N ALA A 83 3.53 -4.57 -3.70
CA ALA A 83 2.18 -4.17 -3.33
C ALA A 83 1.19 -5.31 -3.65
N TYR A 84 0.50 -5.79 -2.63
CA TYR A 84 -0.40 -6.95 -2.70
C TYR A 84 -1.85 -6.51 -2.83
N THR A 85 -2.64 -7.29 -3.56
CA THR A 85 -4.09 -7.09 -3.71
C THR A 85 -4.81 -8.45 -3.82
N ASP A 86 -6.11 -8.44 -3.60
CA ASP A 86 -6.98 -9.62 -3.67
C ASP A 86 -7.49 -9.93 -5.08
N ASN A 87 -7.45 -8.95 -6.00
CA ASN A 87 -8.05 -9.05 -7.31
C ASN A 87 -7.15 -8.46 -8.40
N TRP A 88 -7.02 -9.17 -9.51
CA TRP A 88 -6.28 -8.72 -10.69
C TRP A 88 -6.70 -7.33 -11.18
N ASN A 89 -8.00 -7.06 -11.21
CA ASN A 89 -8.51 -5.78 -11.68
C ASN A 89 -8.15 -4.59 -10.78
N ASN A 90 -7.78 -4.87 -9.52
CA ASN A 90 -7.38 -3.85 -8.56
C ASN A 90 -5.93 -3.38 -8.77
N ILE A 91 -5.12 -4.10 -9.54
CA ILE A 91 -3.71 -3.73 -9.79
C ILE A 91 -3.61 -2.33 -10.40
N ASN A 92 -4.34 -2.06 -11.48
CA ASN A 92 -4.31 -0.74 -12.10
C ASN A 92 -4.88 0.36 -11.19
N LEU A 93 -5.89 0.04 -10.39
CA LEU A 93 -6.47 1.00 -9.44
C LEU A 93 -5.48 1.36 -8.34
N MET A 94 -4.79 0.38 -7.80
CA MET A 94 -3.73 0.54 -6.81
C MET A 94 -2.55 1.36 -7.36
N ILE A 95 -2.13 1.12 -8.60
CA ILE A 95 -1.08 1.89 -9.29
C ILE A 95 -1.51 3.35 -9.48
N ASN A 96 -2.74 3.58 -9.94
CA ASN A 96 -3.27 4.93 -10.14
C ASN A 96 -3.36 5.71 -8.83
N ASP A 97 -3.81 5.07 -7.75
CA ASP A 97 -3.85 5.70 -6.42
C ASP A 97 -2.44 6.09 -5.96
N ALA A 98 -1.46 5.20 -6.14
CA ALA A 98 -0.06 5.47 -5.78
C ALA A 98 0.54 6.61 -6.62
N GLN A 99 0.28 6.65 -7.93
CA GLN A 99 0.73 7.72 -8.81
C GLN A 99 0.08 9.07 -8.46
N HIS A 100 -1.22 9.07 -8.16
CA HIS A 100 -1.92 10.28 -7.72
C HIS A 100 -1.36 10.81 -6.40
N TYR A 101 -1.16 9.95 -5.43
CA TYR A 101 -0.55 10.31 -4.15
C TYR A 101 0.85 10.91 -4.36
N PHE A 102 1.69 10.22 -5.13
CA PHE A 102 3.04 10.66 -5.45
C PHE A 102 3.05 12.05 -6.13
N GLY A 103 2.25 12.23 -7.17
CA GLY A 103 2.15 13.52 -7.89
C GLY A 103 1.59 14.66 -7.04
N THR A 104 0.76 14.34 -6.04
CA THR A 104 0.20 15.34 -5.11
C THR A 104 1.19 15.72 -4.02
N GLN A 105 1.95 14.77 -3.47
CA GLN A 105 2.90 15.02 -2.41
C GLN A 105 4.24 15.57 -2.91
N TYR A 106 4.59 15.28 -4.17
CA TYR A 106 5.88 15.63 -4.77
C TYR A 106 5.75 16.12 -6.23
N PRO A 107 5.01 17.18 -6.47
CA PRO A 107 4.79 17.70 -7.83
C PRO A 107 6.10 18.11 -8.52
N GLU A 108 7.13 18.52 -7.76
CA GLU A 108 8.44 18.90 -8.27
C GLU A 108 9.23 17.72 -8.87
N ILE A 109 8.98 16.49 -8.43
CA ILE A 109 9.65 15.31 -8.98
C ILE A 109 9.12 14.97 -10.37
N MET A 110 7.87 15.31 -10.66
CA MET A 110 7.29 15.09 -12.00
C MET A 110 7.99 15.92 -13.10
N THR A 111 8.71 16.96 -12.73
CA THR A 111 9.37 17.88 -13.66
C THR A 111 10.90 17.88 -13.56
N GLY A 112 11.46 17.20 -12.56
CA GLY A 112 12.89 17.18 -12.24
C GLY A 112 13.62 15.92 -12.65
N ALA A 113 14.93 15.87 -12.32
CA ALA A 113 15.70 14.64 -12.42
C ALA A 113 15.33 13.70 -11.27
N TRP A 114 14.93 12.50 -11.62
CA TRP A 114 14.55 11.50 -10.63
C TRP A 114 15.80 10.94 -9.93
N PRO A 115 15.80 10.91 -8.58
CA PRO A 115 16.93 10.34 -7.84
C PRO A 115 17.00 8.81 -7.93
N MET A 116 15.97 8.17 -8.49
CA MET A 116 15.89 6.74 -8.74
C MET A 116 15.56 6.47 -10.20
N VAL A 117 16.04 5.33 -10.69
CA VAL A 117 15.68 4.78 -12.01
C VAL A 117 14.76 3.58 -11.76
N HIS A 118 13.61 3.57 -12.41
CA HIS A 118 12.75 2.39 -12.47
C HIS A 118 13.39 1.38 -13.42
N THR A 119 13.77 0.21 -12.91
CA THR A 119 14.52 -0.80 -13.68
C THR A 119 13.64 -1.96 -14.14
N GLY A 120 12.48 -2.14 -13.54
CA GLY A 120 11.53 -3.16 -13.98
C GLY A 120 10.31 -3.25 -13.07
N ASP A 121 9.28 -3.91 -13.61
CA ASP A 121 8.09 -4.29 -12.87
C ASP A 121 7.63 -5.69 -13.27
N ALA A 122 6.87 -6.32 -12.39
CA ALA A 122 6.27 -7.62 -12.64
C ALA A 122 4.99 -7.79 -11.83
N ILE A 123 4.12 -8.66 -12.31
CA ILE A 123 2.91 -9.06 -11.60
C ILE A 123 2.96 -10.57 -11.38
N TYR A 124 2.73 -10.98 -10.14
CA TYR A 124 2.71 -12.38 -9.76
C TYR A 124 1.38 -12.76 -9.13
N ALA A 125 0.93 -13.99 -9.38
CA ALA A 125 -0.10 -14.62 -8.57
C ALA A 125 0.57 -15.23 -7.32
N VAL A 126 0.06 -14.92 -6.15
CA VAL A 126 0.49 -15.53 -4.90
C VAL A 126 -0.07 -16.95 -4.84
N ARG A 127 0.78 -17.95 -4.63
CA ARG A 127 0.40 -19.35 -4.56
C ARG A 127 0.70 -19.88 -3.16
N THR A 128 -0.30 -20.44 -2.52
CA THR A 128 -0.18 -21.05 -1.18
C THR A 128 -0.04 -22.56 -1.25
N SER A 129 -0.41 -23.18 -2.39
CA SER A 129 -0.26 -24.62 -2.65
C SER A 129 0.07 -24.91 -4.11
N ALA A 130 0.51 -26.16 -4.38
CA ALA A 130 0.76 -26.62 -5.75
C ALA A 130 -0.54 -26.74 -6.58
N GLU A 131 -1.68 -26.90 -5.93
CA GLU A 131 -2.99 -27.11 -6.57
C GLU A 131 -3.63 -25.80 -7.04
N GLU A 132 -3.33 -24.67 -6.42
CA GLU A 132 -3.85 -23.34 -6.82
C GLU A 132 -3.37 -22.84 -8.19
N GLY A 133 -2.45 -23.55 -8.83
CA GLY A 133 -1.81 -23.10 -10.06
C GLY A 133 -2.49 -23.49 -11.36
N MET A 134 -3.58 -24.21 -11.31
CA MET A 134 -4.39 -24.48 -12.50
C MET A 134 -5.50 -23.43 -12.63
N ILE A 135 -5.12 -22.18 -12.90
CA ILE A 135 -6.07 -21.22 -13.45
C ILE A 135 -6.31 -21.72 -14.87
N THR A 136 -7.45 -22.34 -15.10
CA THR A 136 -7.96 -22.61 -16.42
C THR A 136 -8.03 -21.28 -17.18
N GLN A 137 -7.17 -21.16 -18.18
CA GLN A 137 -7.21 -20.07 -19.17
C GLN A 137 -8.48 -20.18 -19.98
#